data_1f7f135e68ff5f9a1ff56a93f9ac7cad
#
_entry.id   1f7f135e68ff5f9a1ff56a93f9ac7cad
#
_cell.length_a   1.000
_cell.length_b   1.000
_cell.length_c   1.000
_cell.angle_alpha   90.00
_cell.angle_beta   90.00
_cell.angle_gamma   90.00
#
_symmetry.space_group_name_H-M   'P 1'
#
loop_
_entity.id
_entity.type
_entity.pdbx_description
1 polymer ?
#
loop_
_entity_poly.entity_id
_entity_poly.type
_entity_poly.pdbx_seq_one_letter_code
_entity_poly.pdbx_strand_id
1 'polypeptide(L)'
;MKSHGLVHDIAILADQLPLMGTDVDNCDDEVLDIEIFPDRPDLLSGETLAFALRPFLHGTTATPNMNVIEGTIEMDVDSELATIRPIILGAVVRGVNIGTTPDEKDTFIQTLMDHQEKLHFALGRGRKRASIGVHDLAKLQPPFRVLGVDKNYSFTPLSMEEDMTITQILENHPKGIDYAHLMADMERYPIILDSSDKVLSFPPIINGDHTTVTHSTTEFFIDVTGWDRRACESSLMLIAMQLAEHGGVVESVIINGIDGVNEIVPNGDGITHSVPQRLVNGLLGREFSSDELSTSINRMGGIFSGLSPAPENSPTIPKRMADAAAGEQMLNFIMPRWRFDILHPVDLVEEIAIGHGYEDLGQDVAKAPLTAIPRSDNHIRRRIRESLQGLGFMQIQSLTLSNDRDQFELMRWQQSGKVTRITNPITIDHTLLRQYILPGLFRLLASNRHHELPQGVYELGTVVRDHKNCDRVAFLMAEKGGGFAAVRGRIQAMLRDLGAKDYTIEALPDGEGPWLTGRSAKVLIGDTWVGCFGEIDPSVSNEFELKVPINGAEFDVTLLNSALPDPV
;
A
#
# COMPACT_ATOMS: atom_id res chain seq x y z
N MET A 1 4.92 9.06 25.79
CA MET A 1 3.74 9.96 25.71
C MET A 1 3.50 10.77 26.98
N LYS A 2 3.46 10.19 28.17
CA LYS A 2 3.27 10.96 29.43
C LYS A 2 4.35 12.03 29.64
N SER A 3 5.61 11.75 29.31
CA SER A 3 6.73 12.72 29.38
C SER A 3 6.57 13.90 28.42
N HIS A 4 5.77 13.77 27.37
CA HIS A 4 5.47 14.81 26.39
C HIS A 4 4.10 15.45 26.60
N GLY A 5 3.60 15.46 27.84
CA GLY A 5 2.38 16.14 28.24
C GLY A 5 1.07 15.46 27.84
N LEU A 6 1.12 14.23 27.31
CA LEU A 6 -0.07 13.46 27.01
C LEU A 6 -0.38 12.49 28.16
N VAL A 7 -1.22 12.95 29.09
CA VAL A 7 -1.75 12.11 30.17
C VAL A 7 -3.20 11.78 29.83
N HIS A 8 -3.47 10.50 29.53
CA HIS A 8 -4.80 10.07 29.14
C HIS A 8 -5.13 8.69 29.71
N ASP A 9 -6.42 8.41 29.86
CA ASP A 9 -6.90 7.08 30.23
C ASP A 9 -6.64 6.09 29.07
N ILE A 10 -6.14 4.91 29.41
CA ILE A 10 -5.75 3.88 28.46
C ILE A 10 -6.94 3.44 27.60
N ALA A 11 -8.12 3.29 28.22
CA ALA A 11 -9.32 2.89 27.47
C ALA A 11 -9.71 3.94 26.43
N ILE A 12 -9.55 5.23 26.76
CA ILE A 12 -9.79 6.32 25.81
C ILE A 12 -8.74 6.33 24.70
N LEU A 13 -7.47 6.07 25.00
CA LEU A 13 -6.42 5.97 23.98
C LEU A 13 -6.71 4.82 23.01
N ALA A 14 -7.06 3.64 23.53
CA ALA A 14 -7.39 2.48 22.69
C ALA A 14 -8.61 2.71 21.77
N ASP A 15 -9.60 3.50 22.23
CA ASP A 15 -10.80 3.86 21.47
C ASP A 15 -10.54 4.96 20.44
N GLN A 16 -9.72 5.95 20.78
CA GLN A 16 -9.54 7.16 19.94
C GLN A 16 -8.39 7.08 18.94
N LEU A 17 -7.33 6.30 19.22
CA LEU A 17 -6.20 6.16 18.31
C LEU A 17 -6.59 5.63 16.91
N PRO A 18 -7.47 4.61 16.79
CA PRO A 18 -7.91 4.12 15.49
C PRO A 18 -8.54 5.20 14.61
N LEU A 19 -9.18 6.21 15.22
CA LEU A 19 -9.81 7.31 14.48
C LEU A 19 -8.79 8.21 13.74
N MET A 20 -7.52 8.17 14.15
CA MET A 20 -6.45 8.95 13.50
C MET A 20 -5.71 8.21 12.36
N GLY A 21 -6.12 7.01 12.01
CA GLY A 21 -5.45 6.19 11.00
C GLY A 21 -4.38 5.28 11.59
N THR A 22 -4.69 4.64 12.73
CA THR A 22 -3.86 3.60 13.35
C THR A 22 -4.70 2.37 13.65
N ASP A 23 -4.06 1.22 13.85
CA ASP A 23 -4.68 0.05 14.48
C ASP A 23 -4.00 -0.22 15.82
N VAL A 24 -4.76 -0.63 16.82
CA VAL A 24 -4.26 -0.85 18.19
C VAL A 24 -4.24 -2.34 18.46
N ASP A 25 -3.05 -2.94 18.45
CA ASP A 25 -2.85 -4.36 18.75
C ASP A 25 -2.86 -4.64 20.25
N ASN A 26 -2.22 -3.77 21.04
CA ASN A 26 -2.20 -3.84 22.49
C ASN A 26 -2.12 -2.46 23.12
N CYS A 27 -2.87 -2.25 24.19
CA CYS A 27 -2.84 -1.01 24.97
C CYS A 27 -3.05 -1.33 26.46
N ASP A 28 -1.98 -1.27 27.23
CA ASP A 28 -1.99 -1.46 28.68
C ASP A 28 -1.20 -0.35 29.40
N ASP A 29 -0.99 -0.49 30.71
CA ASP A 29 -0.31 0.52 31.54
C ASP A 29 1.17 0.75 31.16
N GLU A 30 1.81 -0.22 30.52
CA GLU A 30 3.23 -0.22 30.21
C GLU A 30 3.52 -0.10 28.72
N VAL A 31 2.68 -0.74 27.87
CA VAL A 31 2.92 -0.88 26.44
C VAL A 31 1.72 -0.39 25.63
N LEU A 32 2.02 0.40 24.61
CA LEU A 32 1.10 0.74 23.53
C LEU A 32 1.70 0.22 22.23
N ASP A 33 1.10 -0.84 21.68
CA ASP A 33 1.48 -1.45 20.41
C ASP A 33 0.46 -1.07 19.34
N ILE A 34 0.93 -0.32 18.33
CA ILE A 34 0.08 0.25 17.28
C ILE A 34 0.70 0.04 15.91
N GLU A 35 -0.14 -0.31 14.95
CA GLU A 35 0.18 -0.23 13.54
C GLU A 35 -0.23 1.14 13.00
N ILE A 36 0.73 1.85 12.38
CA ILE A 36 0.50 3.17 11.78
C ILE A 36 0.36 3.00 10.27
N PHE A 37 -0.72 3.55 9.72
CA PHE A 37 -0.97 3.47 8.29
C PHE A 37 0.03 4.31 7.48
N PRO A 38 0.32 3.91 6.23
CA PRO A 38 1.40 4.52 5.43
C PRO A 38 1.19 5.99 5.08
N ASP A 39 -0.02 6.50 5.19
CA ASP A 39 -0.41 7.89 4.95
C ASP A 39 -0.05 8.82 6.12
N ARG A 40 0.17 8.28 7.34
CA ARG A 40 0.45 9.05 8.55
C ARG A 40 1.87 8.86 9.10
N PRO A 41 2.92 9.19 8.31
CA PRO A 41 4.32 9.08 8.77
C PRO A 41 4.66 10.03 9.91
N ASP A 42 3.83 11.04 10.16
CA ASP A 42 3.93 11.95 11.30
C ASP A 42 3.61 11.31 12.66
N LEU A 43 3.13 10.06 12.68
CA LEU A 43 2.82 9.32 13.91
C LEU A 43 3.88 8.27 14.28
N LEU A 44 4.99 8.16 13.52
CA LEU A 44 5.96 7.06 13.62
C LEU A 44 6.89 7.08 14.84
N SER A 45 6.87 8.13 15.66
CA SER A 45 7.56 8.17 16.96
C SER A 45 6.61 8.51 18.11
N GLY A 46 6.98 8.15 19.33
CA GLY A 46 6.17 8.48 20.52
C GLY A 46 6.02 9.98 20.76
N GLU A 47 7.02 10.77 20.39
CA GLU A 47 7.05 12.24 20.50
C GLU A 47 6.11 12.88 19.49
N THR A 48 6.24 12.52 18.20
CA THR A 48 5.42 13.10 17.14
C THR A 48 3.96 12.63 17.24
N LEU A 49 3.73 11.39 17.69
CA LEU A 49 2.40 10.89 18.04
C LEU A 49 1.77 11.70 19.19
N ALA A 50 2.53 11.95 20.26
CA ALA A 50 2.04 12.77 21.36
C ALA A 50 1.72 14.20 20.91
N PHE A 51 2.55 14.77 20.03
CA PHE A 51 2.31 16.09 19.42
C PHE A 51 0.98 16.13 18.66
N ALA A 52 0.70 15.14 17.80
CA ALA A 52 -0.53 15.05 17.01
C ALA A 52 -1.77 14.79 17.87
N LEU A 53 -1.63 14.01 18.95
CA LEU A 53 -2.74 13.66 19.85
C LEU A 53 -3.17 14.80 20.77
N ARG A 54 -2.31 15.75 21.11
CA ARG A 54 -2.69 16.87 22.00
C ARG A 54 -3.89 17.66 21.50
N PRO A 55 -3.93 18.18 20.25
CA PRO A 55 -5.12 18.84 19.74
C PRO A 55 -6.29 17.87 19.54
N PHE A 56 -6.03 16.63 19.13
CA PHE A 56 -7.07 15.64 18.86
C PHE A 56 -7.86 15.23 20.11
N LEU A 57 -7.16 14.92 21.20
CA LEU A 57 -7.77 14.42 22.44
C LEU A 57 -8.11 15.52 23.45
N HIS A 58 -7.25 16.54 23.58
CA HIS A 58 -7.36 17.55 24.61
C HIS A 58 -7.95 18.88 24.09
N GLY A 59 -8.20 18.99 22.77
CA GLY A 59 -8.70 20.22 22.15
C GLY A 59 -7.74 21.41 22.32
N THR A 60 -6.43 21.15 22.51
CA THR A 60 -5.43 22.23 22.54
C THR A 60 -5.38 22.93 21.19
N THR A 61 -5.01 24.19 21.17
CA THR A 61 -4.86 24.94 19.91
C THR A 61 -3.78 24.28 19.05
N ALA A 62 -4.14 23.91 17.80
CA ALA A 62 -3.20 23.37 16.85
C ALA A 62 -2.12 24.41 16.48
N THR A 63 -0.91 23.91 16.27
CA THR A 63 0.23 24.71 15.84
C THR A 63 0.76 24.16 14.52
N PRO A 64 0.17 24.54 13.37
CA PRO A 64 0.60 24.05 12.07
C PRO A 64 1.99 24.55 11.66
N ASN A 65 2.48 25.58 12.36
CA ASN A 65 3.82 26.11 12.15
C ASN A 65 4.80 25.52 13.17
N MET A 66 6.00 25.18 12.70
CA MET A 66 7.13 24.84 13.56
C MET A 66 7.89 26.13 13.88
N ASN A 67 8.23 26.35 15.16
CA ASN A 67 9.08 27.47 15.52
C ASN A 67 10.52 27.20 15.09
N VAL A 68 10.95 27.85 14.01
CA VAL A 68 12.32 27.78 13.47
C VAL A 68 12.94 29.16 13.61
N ILE A 69 14.02 29.25 14.36
CA ILE A 69 14.78 30.52 14.46
C ILE A 69 15.82 30.60 13.35
N GLU A 70 16.24 31.80 13.00
CA GLU A 70 17.26 32.02 11.98
C GLU A 70 18.62 31.51 12.45
N GLY A 71 19.21 30.60 11.66
CA GLY A 71 20.54 30.05 11.90
C GLY A 71 21.57 30.63 10.96
N THR A 72 22.85 30.41 11.26
CA THR A 72 24.00 30.95 10.54
C THR A 72 24.84 29.91 9.82
N ILE A 73 24.47 28.64 9.91
CA ILE A 73 25.21 27.56 9.25
C ILE A 73 24.84 27.53 7.77
N GLU A 74 25.87 27.46 6.94
CA GLU A 74 25.76 27.39 5.49
C GLU A 74 26.16 26.01 4.96
N MET A 75 25.50 25.59 3.89
CA MET A 75 25.83 24.39 3.10
C MET A 75 26.00 24.81 1.63
N ASP A 76 27.20 24.66 1.11
CA ASP A 76 27.51 24.91 -0.30
C ASP A 76 27.32 23.65 -1.12
N VAL A 77 26.42 23.66 -2.09
CA VAL A 77 26.06 22.49 -2.91
C VAL A 77 26.63 22.62 -4.30
N ASP A 78 27.50 21.69 -4.69
CA ASP A 78 28.07 21.65 -6.03
C ASP A 78 27.01 21.33 -7.10
N SER A 79 27.13 22.00 -8.23
CA SER A 79 26.21 21.87 -9.36
C SER A 79 26.12 20.44 -9.94
N GLU A 80 27.16 19.63 -9.78
CA GLU A 80 27.13 18.22 -10.22
C GLU A 80 26.08 17.38 -9.49
N LEU A 81 25.66 17.79 -8.29
CA LEU A 81 24.64 17.09 -7.49
C LEU A 81 23.26 17.08 -8.17
N ALA A 82 23.02 17.96 -9.14
CA ALA A 82 21.76 18.00 -9.91
C ALA A 82 21.40 16.65 -10.56
N THR A 83 22.39 15.86 -10.93
CA THR A 83 22.22 14.55 -11.56
C THR A 83 22.52 13.39 -10.64
N ILE A 84 23.09 13.65 -9.47
CA ILE A 84 23.50 12.62 -8.51
C ILE A 84 22.47 12.48 -7.40
N ARG A 85 22.16 13.61 -6.73
CA ARG A 85 21.19 13.70 -5.62
C ARG A 85 20.75 15.14 -5.42
N PRO A 86 19.73 15.59 -6.14
CA PRO A 86 19.48 17.04 -6.36
C PRO A 86 18.92 17.80 -5.17
N ILE A 87 18.35 17.09 -4.19
CA ILE A 87 17.71 17.72 -3.03
C ILE A 87 18.61 17.54 -1.83
N ILE A 88 19.05 18.67 -1.27
CA ILE A 88 19.88 18.76 -0.07
C ILE A 88 19.20 19.70 0.89
N LEU A 89 18.91 19.26 2.10
CA LEU A 89 18.30 20.04 3.17
C LEU A 89 19.08 19.86 4.46
N GLY A 90 18.99 20.82 5.36
CA GLY A 90 19.60 20.73 6.67
C GLY A 90 18.79 21.46 7.75
N ALA A 91 19.00 21.06 9.00
CA ALA A 91 18.51 21.75 10.18
C ALA A 91 19.51 21.59 11.33
N VAL A 92 19.49 22.54 12.24
CA VAL A 92 20.20 22.45 13.52
C VAL A 92 19.18 22.40 14.64
N VAL A 93 19.43 21.59 15.67
CA VAL A 93 18.62 21.61 16.89
C VAL A 93 19.53 21.64 18.10
N ARG A 94 19.38 22.68 18.93
CA ARG A 94 20.23 22.91 20.11
C ARG A 94 19.48 22.78 21.40
N GLY A 95 20.22 22.39 22.45
CA GLY A 95 19.70 22.36 23.83
C GLY A 95 18.73 21.21 24.07
N VAL A 96 18.90 20.11 23.35
CA VAL A 96 18.05 18.92 23.49
C VAL A 96 18.32 18.22 24.82
N ASN A 97 17.27 17.94 25.59
CA ASN A 97 17.34 17.15 26.79
C ASN A 97 17.28 15.67 26.46
N ILE A 98 18.42 15.00 26.50
CA ILE A 98 18.55 13.58 26.19
C ILE A 98 18.34 12.64 27.39
N GLY A 99 17.91 13.19 28.55
CA GLY A 99 17.78 12.47 29.80
C GLY A 99 18.96 12.68 30.74
N THR A 100 18.82 12.21 31.97
CA THR A 100 19.80 12.39 33.07
C THR A 100 20.56 11.12 33.39
N THR A 101 19.88 9.97 33.32
CA THR A 101 20.48 8.65 33.57
C THR A 101 21.02 8.01 32.29
N PRO A 102 21.97 7.08 32.38
CA PRO A 102 22.44 6.31 31.21
C PRO A 102 21.29 5.63 30.46
N ASP A 103 20.35 5.00 31.16
CA ASP A 103 19.23 4.28 30.57
C ASP A 103 18.27 5.22 29.81
N GLU A 104 18.02 6.44 30.33
CA GLU A 104 17.24 7.45 29.61
C GLU A 104 17.94 7.89 28.33
N LYS A 105 19.26 8.07 28.37
CA LYS A 105 20.05 8.47 27.21
C LYS A 105 20.11 7.39 26.16
N ASP A 106 20.27 6.13 26.56
CA ASP A 106 20.21 4.98 25.65
C ASP A 106 18.84 4.89 24.97
N THR A 107 17.76 5.03 25.76
CA THR A 107 16.40 5.04 25.24
C THR A 107 16.19 6.17 24.23
N PHE A 108 16.65 7.39 24.55
CA PHE A 108 16.56 8.53 23.65
C PHE A 108 17.27 8.27 22.32
N ILE A 109 18.52 7.82 22.37
CA ILE A 109 19.30 7.53 21.15
C ILE A 109 18.62 6.42 20.34
N GLN A 110 18.17 5.36 21.00
CA GLN A 110 17.47 4.25 20.33
C GLN A 110 16.19 4.73 19.65
N THR A 111 15.33 5.50 20.33
CA THR A 111 14.08 6.00 19.75
C THR A 111 14.33 6.96 18.59
N LEU A 112 15.37 7.78 18.66
CA LEU A 112 15.77 8.66 17.55
C LEU A 112 16.23 7.87 16.32
N MET A 113 17.06 6.83 16.52
CA MET A 113 17.50 5.95 15.43
C MET A 113 16.35 5.13 14.85
N ASP A 114 15.46 4.60 15.68
CA ASP A 114 14.28 3.87 15.25
C ASP A 114 13.34 4.75 14.42
N HIS A 115 13.11 5.99 14.83
CA HIS A 115 12.31 6.94 14.05
C HIS A 115 12.96 7.24 12.70
N GLN A 116 14.27 7.48 12.68
CA GLN A 116 15.04 7.68 11.44
C GLN A 116 14.89 6.48 10.48
N GLU A 117 15.04 5.25 10.96
CA GLU A 117 14.91 4.05 10.11
C GLU A 117 13.45 3.84 9.64
N LYS A 118 12.45 4.10 10.47
CA LYS A 118 11.03 4.08 10.06
C LYS A 118 10.75 5.10 8.96
N LEU A 119 11.28 6.32 9.07
CA LEU A 119 11.16 7.35 8.02
C LEU A 119 11.92 6.96 6.75
N HIS A 120 13.11 6.37 6.86
CA HIS A 120 13.84 5.82 5.71
C HIS A 120 13.03 4.78 4.95
N PHE A 121 12.30 3.92 5.67
CA PHE A 121 11.44 2.91 5.07
C PHE A 121 10.18 3.53 4.45
N ALA A 122 9.41 4.30 5.23
CA ALA A 122 8.12 4.86 4.84
C ALA A 122 8.27 5.96 3.77
N LEU A 123 8.76 7.15 4.15
CA LEU A 123 8.92 8.29 3.25
C LEU A 123 10.08 8.12 2.29
N GLY A 124 11.20 7.60 2.78
CA GLY A 124 12.43 7.40 2.02
C GLY A 124 12.35 6.30 0.98
N ARG A 125 11.37 5.40 1.08
CA ARG A 125 11.28 4.19 0.25
C ARG A 125 12.59 3.41 0.20
N GLY A 126 13.08 3.02 1.39
CA GLY A 126 14.39 2.37 1.53
C GLY A 126 15.51 3.31 1.11
N ARG A 127 15.49 4.57 1.56
CA ARG A 127 16.47 5.63 1.29
C ARG A 127 16.55 6.12 -0.17
N LYS A 128 15.71 5.59 -1.06
CA LYS A 128 15.69 5.98 -2.48
C LYS A 128 15.19 7.40 -2.67
N ARG A 129 14.06 7.77 -2.04
CA ARG A 129 13.44 9.10 -2.17
C ARG A 129 14.06 10.14 -1.25
N ALA A 130 14.29 9.74 -0.01
CA ALA A 130 14.91 10.58 1.03
C ALA A 130 15.78 9.71 1.93
N SER A 131 16.94 10.24 2.34
CA SER A 131 17.77 9.69 3.40
C SER A 131 18.12 10.78 4.39
N ILE A 132 18.27 10.40 5.65
CA ILE A 132 18.46 11.28 6.80
C ILE A 132 19.80 10.94 7.44
N GLY A 133 20.63 11.94 7.71
CA GLY A 133 21.78 11.85 8.58
C GLY A 133 21.51 12.66 9.86
N VAL A 134 21.89 12.12 11.01
CA VAL A 134 21.82 12.80 12.30
C VAL A 134 23.21 12.79 12.93
N HIS A 135 23.72 13.95 13.32
CA HIS A 135 25.10 14.16 13.70
C HIS A 135 25.22 14.95 15.00
N ASP A 136 26.29 14.68 15.74
CA ASP A 136 26.73 15.50 16.89
C ASP A 136 27.36 16.81 16.38
N LEU A 137 26.60 17.91 16.45
CA LEU A 137 27.02 19.21 15.94
C LEU A 137 28.30 19.72 16.62
N ALA A 138 28.53 19.39 17.90
CA ALA A 138 29.70 19.84 18.64
C ALA A 138 31.02 19.30 18.05
N LYS A 139 30.97 18.26 17.23
CA LYS A 139 32.13 17.63 16.56
C LYS A 139 32.35 18.16 15.15
N LEU A 140 31.47 19.02 14.63
CA LEU A 140 31.48 19.51 13.26
C LEU A 140 31.99 20.95 13.18
N GLN A 141 32.60 21.31 12.05
CA GLN A 141 33.09 22.64 11.76
C GLN A 141 32.40 23.23 10.51
N PRO A 142 31.35 24.06 10.67
CA PRO A 142 30.72 24.71 9.52
C PRO A 142 31.69 25.74 8.88
N PRO A 143 31.47 26.20 7.60
CA PRO A 143 30.38 25.79 6.71
C PRO A 143 30.57 24.39 6.15
N PHE A 144 29.46 23.78 5.68
CA PHE A 144 29.48 22.46 5.08
C PHE A 144 29.51 22.53 3.56
N ARG A 145 30.06 21.50 2.92
CA ARG A 145 30.13 21.39 1.46
C ARG A 145 29.55 20.04 1.02
N VAL A 146 28.72 20.06 0.00
CA VAL A 146 28.13 18.87 -0.60
C VAL A 146 28.62 18.75 -2.03
N LEU A 147 29.35 17.70 -2.33
CA LEU A 147 30.01 17.51 -3.64
C LEU A 147 30.04 16.03 -4.04
N GLY A 148 30.31 15.77 -5.32
CA GLY A 148 30.52 14.43 -5.83
C GLY A 148 32.00 14.04 -5.72
N VAL A 149 32.27 12.82 -5.32
CA VAL A 149 33.62 12.24 -5.26
C VAL A 149 33.72 10.99 -6.14
N ASP A 150 34.95 10.60 -6.45
CA ASP A 150 35.19 9.34 -7.17
C ASP A 150 35.21 8.13 -6.20
N LYS A 151 35.18 6.94 -6.76
CA LYS A 151 35.13 5.67 -6.02
C LYS A 151 36.32 5.38 -5.10
N ASN A 152 37.45 6.09 -5.28
CA ASN A 152 38.67 5.89 -4.49
C ASN A 152 38.75 6.87 -3.30
N TYR A 153 37.81 7.82 -3.20
CA TYR A 153 37.73 8.70 -2.05
C TYR A 153 37.53 7.88 -0.79
N SER A 154 38.25 8.19 0.30
CA SER A 154 38.21 7.41 1.54
C SER A 154 37.89 8.26 2.75
N PHE A 155 37.23 7.64 3.72
CA PHE A 155 36.95 8.19 5.05
C PHE A 155 36.64 7.03 6.02
N THR A 156 36.61 7.30 7.32
CA THR A 156 36.24 6.33 8.35
C THR A 156 34.71 6.31 8.48
N PRO A 157 34.02 5.27 8.00
CA PRO A 157 32.56 5.16 8.14
C PRO A 157 32.15 4.78 9.57
N LEU A 158 30.92 5.10 9.94
CA LEU A 158 30.34 4.84 11.26
C LEU A 158 30.59 3.40 11.71
N SER A 159 31.06 3.26 12.97
CA SER A 159 31.39 1.99 13.63
C SER A 159 32.60 1.25 13.04
N MET A 160 33.46 1.96 12.28
CA MET A 160 34.73 1.43 11.79
C MET A 160 35.91 2.21 12.42
N GLU A 161 37.08 1.53 12.51
CA GLU A 161 38.27 2.15 13.07
C GLU A 161 39.26 2.65 11.97
N GLU A 162 39.07 2.17 10.74
CA GLU A 162 39.97 2.44 9.61
C GLU A 162 39.24 3.12 8.45
N ASP A 163 39.97 3.90 7.67
CA ASP A 163 39.48 4.49 6.46
C ASP A 163 39.12 3.44 5.40
N MET A 164 37.96 3.59 4.80
CA MET A 164 37.50 2.76 3.69
C MET A 164 37.21 3.63 2.47
N THR A 165 37.60 3.16 1.29
CA THR A 165 37.18 3.81 0.03
C THR A 165 35.68 3.62 -0.20
N ILE A 166 35.08 4.50 -1.03
CA ILE A 166 33.67 4.35 -1.44
C ILE A 166 33.41 2.92 -1.97
N THR A 167 34.30 2.38 -2.80
CA THR A 167 34.19 1.00 -3.29
C THR A 167 34.18 -0.01 -2.14
N GLN A 168 35.12 0.10 -1.20
CA GLN A 168 35.19 -0.82 -0.05
C GLN A 168 33.95 -0.70 0.85
N ILE A 169 33.41 0.50 1.03
CA ILE A 169 32.17 0.70 1.80
C ILE A 169 31.01 -0.03 1.12
N LEU A 170 30.83 0.15 -0.19
CA LEU A 170 29.74 -0.48 -0.94
C LEU A 170 29.86 -2.03 -1.01
N GLU A 171 31.08 -2.57 -0.99
CA GLU A 171 31.32 -4.01 -1.10
C GLU A 171 31.41 -4.74 0.25
N ASN A 172 31.91 -4.07 1.31
CA ASN A 172 32.27 -4.75 2.56
C ASN A 172 31.54 -4.22 3.81
N HIS A 173 31.03 -2.97 3.79
CA HIS A 173 30.30 -2.44 4.94
C HIS A 173 28.85 -2.93 4.91
N PRO A 174 28.24 -3.41 6.02
CA PRO A 174 26.86 -3.93 6.03
C PRO A 174 25.84 -2.97 5.38
N LYS A 175 25.83 -1.71 5.77
CA LYS A 175 24.95 -0.69 5.14
C LYS A 175 25.33 -0.40 3.68
N GLY A 176 26.59 -0.54 3.31
CA GLY A 176 27.04 -0.45 1.92
C GLY A 176 26.41 -1.55 1.07
N ILE A 177 26.51 -2.79 1.51
CA ILE A 177 25.95 -3.97 0.84
C ILE A 177 24.43 -3.84 0.69
N ASP A 178 23.73 -3.45 1.76
CA ASP A 178 22.26 -3.29 1.77
C ASP A 178 21.78 -2.27 0.74
N TYR A 179 22.52 -1.15 0.58
CA TYR A 179 22.10 0.00 -0.21
C TYR A 179 22.95 0.27 -1.47
N ALA A 180 23.96 -0.56 -1.79
CA ALA A 180 24.78 -0.43 -3.00
C ALA A 180 23.97 -0.31 -4.29
N HIS A 181 22.82 -0.99 -4.34
CA HIS A 181 21.91 -0.97 -5.49
C HIS A 181 21.38 0.44 -5.84
N LEU A 182 21.35 1.36 -4.88
CA LEU A 182 20.95 2.76 -5.09
C LEU A 182 22.02 3.58 -5.82
N MET A 183 23.25 3.07 -5.86
CA MET A 183 24.43 3.72 -6.43
C MET A 183 24.96 3.04 -7.71
N ALA A 184 24.30 1.95 -8.17
CA ALA A 184 24.82 1.06 -9.22
C ALA A 184 25.12 1.77 -10.56
N ASP A 185 24.35 2.81 -10.90
CA ASP A 185 24.48 3.56 -12.16
C ASP A 185 25.25 4.88 -12.01
N MET A 186 25.91 5.12 -10.85
CA MET A 186 26.59 6.38 -10.57
C MET A 186 28.08 6.31 -10.85
N GLU A 187 28.61 7.33 -11.55
CA GLU A 187 30.05 7.51 -11.74
C GLU A 187 30.68 8.37 -10.64
N ARG A 188 29.86 9.23 -10.00
CA ARG A 188 30.24 10.15 -8.92
C ARG A 188 29.31 9.93 -7.73
N TYR A 189 29.84 10.04 -6.54
CA TYR A 189 29.17 9.67 -5.27
C TYR A 189 29.02 10.91 -4.39
N PRO A 190 27.81 11.22 -3.88
CA PRO A 190 27.58 12.40 -3.05
C PRO A 190 28.24 12.24 -1.69
N ILE A 191 28.89 13.31 -1.22
CA ILE A 191 29.49 13.35 0.11
C ILE A 191 29.27 14.72 0.74
N ILE A 192 29.12 14.74 2.06
CA ILE A 192 28.99 15.98 2.84
C ILE A 192 30.25 16.13 3.70
N LEU A 193 30.91 17.27 3.58
CA LEU A 193 32.15 17.62 4.28
C LEU A 193 31.96 18.84 5.18
N ASP A 194 32.71 18.87 6.27
CA ASP A 194 32.89 20.10 7.04
C ASP A 194 34.05 20.96 6.49
N SER A 195 34.28 22.12 7.10
CA SER A 195 35.35 23.06 6.69
C SER A 195 36.77 22.50 6.92
N SER A 196 36.91 21.40 7.68
CA SER A 196 38.17 20.70 7.92
C SER A 196 38.36 19.50 6.97
N ASP A 197 37.55 19.38 5.93
CA ASP A 197 37.53 18.24 4.99
C ASP A 197 37.18 16.88 5.63
N LYS A 198 36.53 16.87 6.79
CA LYS A 198 36.03 15.66 7.42
C LYS A 198 34.65 15.29 6.88
N VAL A 199 34.44 14.01 6.62
CA VAL A 199 33.19 13.51 6.05
C VAL A 199 32.11 13.38 7.12
N LEU A 200 31.01 14.15 6.99
CA LEU A 200 29.84 13.99 7.81
C LEU A 200 29.02 12.77 7.37
N SER A 201 28.77 12.70 6.07
CA SER A 201 27.82 11.73 5.50
C SER A 201 28.22 11.35 4.08
N PHE A 202 28.01 10.06 3.76
CA PHE A 202 27.96 9.50 2.42
C PHE A 202 26.51 9.09 2.12
N PRO A 203 25.64 10.04 1.75
CA PRO A 203 24.23 9.73 1.50
C PRO A 203 24.04 8.88 0.24
N PRO A 204 23.08 7.93 0.21
CA PRO A 204 22.19 7.53 1.28
C PRO A 204 22.73 6.38 2.14
N ILE A 205 24.01 6.14 2.17
CA ILE A 205 24.64 4.91 2.67
C ILE A 205 24.93 5.00 4.17
N ILE A 206 25.85 5.92 4.58
CA ILE A 206 26.37 5.93 5.95
C ILE A 206 27.01 7.27 6.35
N ASN A 207 26.96 7.56 7.65
CA ASN A 207 27.64 8.72 8.23
C ASN A 207 29.13 8.45 8.51
N GLY A 208 29.93 9.50 8.70
CA GLY A 208 31.28 9.41 9.20
C GLY A 208 31.32 9.10 10.71
N ASP A 209 32.28 8.29 11.16
CA ASP A 209 32.36 7.84 12.54
C ASP A 209 32.52 8.99 13.55
N HIS A 210 33.30 10.04 13.21
CA HIS A 210 33.54 11.15 14.10
C HIS A 210 32.28 11.97 14.43
N THR A 211 31.19 11.84 13.65
CA THR A 211 29.92 12.57 13.87
C THR A 211 28.94 11.84 14.76
N THR A 212 29.34 10.68 15.29
CA THR A 212 28.47 9.77 16.05
C THR A 212 27.81 10.48 17.23
N VAL A 213 26.50 10.35 17.33
CA VAL A 213 25.67 10.79 18.46
C VAL A 213 26.00 9.93 19.69
N THR A 214 26.19 10.58 20.82
CA THR A 214 26.60 9.94 22.08
C THR A 214 25.78 10.46 23.25
N HIS A 215 25.99 9.90 24.46
CA HIS A 215 25.37 10.36 25.71
C HIS A 215 25.72 11.82 26.10
N SER A 216 26.62 12.48 25.41
CA SER A 216 26.98 13.89 25.61
C SER A 216 26.42 14.83 24.56
N THR A 217 25.80 14.30 23.51
CA THR A 217 25.26 15.09 22.42
C THR A 217 23.99 15.80 22.82
N THR A 218 24.00 17.13 22.84
CA THR A 218 22.82 17.98 23.13
C THR A 218 22.51 18.94 21.97
N GLU A 219 23.39 18.99 20.98
CA GLU A 219 23.24 19.78 19.78
C GLU A 219 23.37 18.89 18.55
N PHE A 220 22.39 18.96 17.67
CA PHE A 220 22.26 18.07 16.53
C PHE A 220 22.31 18.85 15.22
N PHE A 221 23.01 18.30 14.25
CA PHE A 221 22.87 18.67 12.86
C PHE A 221 22.16 17.53 12.12
N ILE A 222 21.16 17.88 11.34
CA ILE A 222 20.37 16.94 10.54
C ILE A 222 20.62 17.28 9.07
N ASP A 223 21.09 16.32 8.27
CA ASP A 223 21.06 16.41 6.82
C ASP A 223 19.96 15.51 6.25
N VAL A 224 19.29 15.98 5.22
CA VAL A 224 18.36 15.17 4.45
C VAL A 224 18.63 15.36 2.97
N THR A 225 18.87 14.25 2.28
CA THR A 225 19.18 14.28 0.84
C THR A 225 18.25 13.37 0.07
N GLY A 226 17.95 13.69 -1.19
CA GLY A 226 17.03 12.83 -1.94
C GLY A 226 16.68 13.27 -3.35
N TRP A 227 15.63 12.62 -3.85
CA TRP A 227 15.04 12.86 -5.17
C TRP A 227 13.58 13.37 -5.08
N ASP A 228 12.98 13.31 -3.89
CA ASP A 228 11.59 13.74 -3.66
C ASP A 228 11.59 14.86 -2.60
N ARG A 229 11.31 16.08 -3.04
CA ARG A 229 11.36 17.28 -2.19
C ARG A 229 10.43 17.19 -0.99
N ARG A 230 9.21 16.71 -1.18
CA ARG A 230 8.23 16.57 -0.08
C ARG A 230 8.67 15.54 0.94
N ALA A 231 9.16 14.38 0.46
CA ALA A 231 9.67 13.35 1.35
C ALA A 231 10.86 13.85 2.17
N CYS A 232 11.76 14.63 1.55
CA CYS A 232 12.90 15.21 2.24
C CYS A 232 12.46 16.25 3.28
N GLU A 233 11.57 17.20 2.93
CA GLU A 233 11.06 18.21 3.85
C GLU A 233 10.33 17.59 5.04
N SER A 234 9.39 16.67 4.78
CA SER A 234 8.66 16.00 5.85
C SER A 234 9.60 15.21 6.77
N SER A 235 10.57 14.49 6.21
CA SER A 235 11.56 13.74 7.00
C SER A 235 12.40 14.67 7.89
N LEU A 236 12.90 15.79 7.33
CA LEU A 236 13.67 16.78 8.09
C LEU A 236 12.85 17.35 9.26
N MET A 237 11.62 17.76 8.98
CA MET A 237 10.76 18.39 9.97
C MET A 237 10.33 17.41 11.06
N LEU A 238 10.09 16.14 10.73
CA LEU A 238 9.67 15.12 11.71
C LEU A 238 10.82 14.77 12.68
N ILE A 239 12.06 14.66 12.22
CA ILE A 239 13.23 14.48 13.10
C ILE A 239 13.46 15.75 13.94
N ALA A 240 13.38 16.94 13.34
CA ALA A 240 13.50 18.20 14.07
C ALA A 240 12.40 18.34 15.14
N MET A 241 11.17 17.95 14.85
CA MET A 241 10.05 17.93 15.79
C MET A 241 10.31 16.98 16.96
N GLN A 242 10.79 15.75 16.70
CA GLN A 242 11.16 14.82 17.75
C GLN A 242 12.15 15.45 18.73
N LEU A 243 13.21 16.07 18.22
CA LEU A 243 14.20 16.76 19.04
C LEU A 243 13.65 18.00 19.76
N ALA A 244 12.72 18.73 19.11
CA ALA A 244 12.05 19.88 19.74
C ALA A 244 11.12 19.47 20.88
N GLU A 245 10.46 18.30 20.80
CA GLU A 245 9.67 17.74 21.90
C GLU A 245 10.51 17.37 23.15
N HIS A 246 11.82 17.24 22.97
CA HIS A 246 12.80 17.14 24.06
C HIS A 246 13.40 18.51 24.48
N GLY A 247 12.73 19.62 24.15
CA GLY A 247 13.13 20.97 24.53
C GLY A 247 14.15 21.63 23.59
N GLY A 248 14.51 20.98 22.49
CA GLY A 248 15.44 21.52 21.51
C GLY A 248 14.89 22.75 20.75
N VAL A 249 15.76 23.70 20.44
CA VAL A 249 15.46 24.86 19.62
C VAL A 249 15.92 24.58 18.18
N VAL A 250 14.99 24.64 17.24
CA VAL A 250 15.26 24.39 15.81
C VAL A 250 15.79 25.67 15.16
N GLU A 251 16.94 25.57 14.50
CA GLU A 251 17.56 26.63 13.73
C GLU A 251 17.58 26.27 12.24
N SER A 252 17.37 27.28 11.40
CA SER A 252 17.50 27.11 9.95
C SER A 252 18.95 26.99 9.50
N VAL A 253 19.13 26.41 8.32
CA VAL A 253 20.40 26.30 7.59
C VAL A 253 20.25 27.01 6.25
N ILE A 254 21.28 27.70 5.80
CA ILE A 254 21.32 28.36 4.51
C ILE A 254 21.91 27.41 3.50
N ILE A 255 21.14 27.00 2.52
CA ILE A 255 21.58 26.14 1.42
C ILE A 255 21.96 27.06 0.25
N ASN A 256 23.24 27.11 -0.09
CA ASN A 256 23.71 27.72 -1.31
C ASN A 256 23.53 26.71 -2.45
N GLY A 257 22.40 26.84 -3.13
CA GLY A 257 21.87 25.79 -4.01
C GLY A 257 22.61 25.66 -5.33
N ILE A 258 22.31 24.58 -6.03
CA ILE A 258 22.87 24.17 -7.33
C ILE A 258 22.71 25.25 -8.39
N ASP A 259 21.61 26.00 -8.35
CA ASP A 259 21.27 27.07 -9.32
C ASP A 259 21.77 28.47 -8.88
N GLY A 260 22.57 28.55 -7.83
CA GLY A 260 23.01 29.83 -7.23
C GLY A 260 21.88 30.58 -6.48
N VAL A 261 20.78 29.90 -6.20
CA VAL A 261 19.67 30.40 -5.39
C VAL A 261 19.86 29.94 -3.96
N ASN A 262 19.93 30.87 -3.03
CA ASN A 262 20.01 30.55 -1.61
C ASN A 262 18.62 30.21 -1.08
N GLU A 263 18.55 29.15 -0.33
CA GLU A 263 17.34 28.69 0.33
C GLU A 263 17.56 28.55 1.84
N ILE A 264 16.59 29.00 2.63
CA ILE A 264 16.63 28.87 4.10
C ILE A 264 15.71 27.71 4.49
N VAL A 265 16.25 26.67 5.12
CA VAL A 265 15.53 25.45 5.49
C VAL A 265 15.84 25.03 6.93
N PRO A 266 14.88 24.34 7.63
CA PRO A 266 13.52 24.12 7.20
C PRO A 266 12.68 25.40 7.20
N ASN A 267 11.67 25.46 6.32
CA ASN A 267 10.62 26.45 6.43
C ASN A 267 9.60 25.94 7.45
N GLY A 268 9.47 26.68 8.56
CA GLY A 268 8.55 26.33 9.65
C GLY A 268 7.08 26.62 9.38
N ASP A 269 6.75 27.40 8.33
CA ASP A 269 5.38 27.80 8.05
C ASP A 269 4.55 26.66 7.51
N GLY A 270 3.29 26.56 7.97
CA GLY A 270 2.30 25.66 7.41
C GLY A 270 1.97 25.98 5.95
N ILE A 271 1.37 25.01 5.28
CA ILE A 271 0.94 25.15 3.88
C ILE A 271 -0.55 25.46 3.83
N THR A 272 -0.90 26.52 3.08
CA THR A 272 -2.31 26.84 2.82
C THR A 272 -2.85 25.91 1.73
N HIS A 273 -3.91 25.19 2.05
CA HIS A 273 -4.67 24.34 1.15
C HIS A 273 -6.09 24.88 1.02
N SER A 274 -6.69 24.68 -0.14
CA SER A 274 -8.06 25.14 -0.42
C SER A 274 -8.89 24.00 -0.97
N VAL A 275 -10.16 23.92 -0.52
CA VAL A 275 -11.13 22.91 -0.99
C VAL A 275 -12.46 23.59 -1.33
N PRO A 276 -13.12 23.22 -2.46
CA PRO A 276 -14.47 23.75 -2.74
C PRO A 276 -15.46 23.34 -1.65
N GLN A 277 -16.20 24.31 -1.11
CA GLN A 277 -17.22 24.05 -0.08
C GLN A 277 -18.25 22.99 -0.55
N ARG A 278 -18.61 23.04 -1.82
CA ARG A 278 -19.49 22.05 -2.45
C ARG A 278 -18.94 20.62 -2.34
N LEU A 279 -17.61 20.45 -2.47
CA LEU A 279 -17.02 19.12 -2.35
C LEU A 279 -17.16 18.58 -0.92
N VAL A 280 -16.88 19.40 0.09
CA VAL A 280 -17.05 19.04 1.51
C VAL A 280 -18.50 18.66 1.78
N ASN A 281 -19.43 19.56 1.45
CA ASN A 281 -20.86 19.33 1.70
C ASN A 281 -21.41 18.13 0.93
N GLY A 282 -20.95 17.92 -0.30
CA GLY A 282 -21.38 16.81 -1.15
C GLY A 282 -20.88 15.44 -0.70
N LEU A 283 -19.66 15.34 -0.20
CA LEU A 283 -19.07 14.09 0.28
C LEU A 283 -19.54 13.74 1.71
N LEU A 284 -19.63 14.74 2.59
CA LEU A 284 -20.02 14.53 3.99
C LEU A 284 -21.55 14.60 4.20
N GLY A 285 -22.31 14.98 3.17
CA GLY A 285 -23.77 14.95 3.18
C GLY A 285 -24.43 16.05 4.03
N ARG A 286 -23.68 17.05 4.49
CA ARG A 286 -24.15 18.16 5.33
C ARG A 286 -23.37 19.46 5.09
N GLU A 287 -23.91 20.56 5.55
CA GLU A 287 -23.21 21.84 5.63
C GLU A 287 -22.52 21.97 6.99
N PHE A 288 -21.35 22.60 6.98
CA PHE A 288 -20.54 22.89 8.17
C PHE A 288 -20.48 24.39 8.41
N SER A 289 -20.69 24.80 9.66
CA SER A 289 -20.41 26.15 10.11
C SER A 289 -18.89 26.41 10.20
N SER A 290 -18.49 27.68 10.23
CA SER A 290 -17.09 28.04 10.42
C SER A 290 -16.51 27.54 11.74
N ASP A 291 -17.32 27.46 12.80
CA ASP A 291 -16.91 26.97 14.12
C ASP A 291 -16.70 25.45 14.09
N GLU A 292 -17.57 24.71 13.42
CA GLU A 292 -17.41 23.26 13.23
C GLU A 292 -16.17 22.95 12.40
N LEU A 293 -15.93 23.68 11.29
CA LEU A 293 -14.72 23.56 10.49
C LEU A 293 -13.46 23.85 11.30
N SER A 294 -13.49 24.96 12.07
CA SER A 294 -12.37 25.33 12.93
C SER A 294 -12.07 24.26 13.98
N THR A 295 -13.11 23.73 14.63
CA THR A 295 -12.97 22.67 15.66
C THR A 295 -12.44 21.38 15.04
N SER A 296 -13.02 20.96 13.91
CA SER A 296 -12.64 19.72 13.23
C SER A 296 -11.19 19.76 12.79
N ILE A 297 -10.78 20.80 12.08
CA ILE A 297 -9.42 20.90 11.55
C ILE A 297 -8.38 21.15 12.64
N ASN A 298 -8.76 21.87 13.73
CA ASN A 298 -7.88 22.05 14.89
C ASN A 298 -7.51 20.71 15.52
N ARG A 299 -8.47 19.78 15.65
CA ARG A 299 -8.19 18.43 16.15
C ARG A 299 -7.17 17.70 15.29
N MET A 300 -7.12 17.98 13.98
CA MET A 300 -6.19 17.38 13.03
C MET A 300 -4.88 18.15 12.85
N GLY A 301 -4.61 19.10 13.73
CA GLY A 301 -3.35 19.88 13.74
C GLY A 301 -3.33 21.07 12.78
N GLY A 302 -4.43 21.39 12.11
CA GLY A 302 -4.54 22.50 11.16
C GLY A 302 -5.32 23.70 11.72
N ILE A 303 -5.41 24.75 10.92
CA ILE A 303 -6.20 25.97 11.23
C ILE A 303 -7.11 26.30 10.05
N PHE A 304 -8.38 26.53 10.31
CA PHE A 304 -9.30 27.11 9.32
C PHE A 304 -9.00 28.61 9.17
N SER A 305 -8.55 29.03 7.99
CA SER A 305 -8.14 30.41 7.72
C SER A 305 -9.22 31.26 7.02
N GLY A 306 -10.39 30.67 6.76
CA GLY A 306 -11.55 31.39 6.23
C GLY A 306 -11.97 30.98 4.83
N LEU A 307 -12.73 31.87 4.19
CA LEU A 307 -13.38 31.64 2.90
C LEU A 307 -12.77 32.57 1.84
N SER A 308 -12.66 32.07 0.61
CA SER A 308 -12.29 32.90 -0.54
C SER A 308 -13.00 32.41 -1.82
N PRO A 309 -13.20 33.28 -2.82
CA PRO A 309 -13.66 32.83 -4.12
C PRO A 309 -12.53 32.09 -4.86
N ALA A 310 -12.89 31.06 -5.64
CA ALA A 310 -11.96 30.42 -6.55
C ALA A 310 -11.45 31.42 -7.61
N PRO A 311 -10.19 31.29 -8.07
CA PRO A 311 -9.59 32.19 -9.03
C PRO A 311 -10.40 32.35 -10.32
N GLU A 312 -10.38 33.55 -10.92
CA GLU A 312 -11.10 33.85 -12.18
C GLU A 312 -10.63 33.00 -13.36
N ASN A 313 -9.38 32.52 -13.32
CA ASN A 313 -8.81 31.64 -14.33
C ASN A 313 -9.21 30.16 -14.14
N SER A 314 -9.95 29.83 -13.10
CA SER A 314 -10.54 28.50 -12.93
C SER A 314 -11.56 28.22 -14.03
N PRO A 315 -11.80 26.95 -14.40
CA PRO A 315 -12.82 26.60 -15.39
C PRO A 315 -14.21 27.03 -14.91
N THR A 316 -15.07 27.46 -15.84
CA THR A 316 -16.46 27.83 -15.52
C THR A 316 -17.32 26.61 -15.12
N ILE A 317 -16.92 25.41 -15.60
CA ILE A 317 -17.54 24.13 -15.24
C ILE A 317 -16.42 23.18 -14.83
N PRO A 318 -16.45 22.64 -13.60
CA PRO A 318 -15.45 21.68 -13.12
C PRO A 318 -15.40 20.43 -14.00
N LYS A 319 -14.19 19.96 -14.32
CA LYS A 319 -13.97 18.69 -15.02
C LYS A 319 -13.98 17.49 -14.08
N ARG A 320 -13.58 17.72 -12.82
CA ARG A 320 -13.54 16.73 -11.74
C ARG A 320 -14.32 17.25 -10.54
N MET A 321 -14.77 16.38 -9.66
CA MET A 321 -15.49 16.79 -8.44
C MET A 321 -14.68 17.74 -7.55
N ALA A 322 -13.35 17.55 -7.51
CA ALA A 322 -12.45 18.37 -6.69
C ALA A 322 -12.03 19.70 -7.32
N ASP A 323 -12.30 19.92 -8.62
CA ASP A 323 -11.99 21.18 -9.29
C ASP A 323 -13.05 22.24 -8.87
N ALA A 324 -12.61 23.48 -8.70
CA ALA A 324 -13.49 24.61 -8.42
C ALA A 324 -13.88 25.33 -9.71
N ALA A 325 -15.12 25.77 -9.83
CA ALA A 325 -15.54 26.72 -10.85
C ALA A 325 -15.06 28.13 -10.48
N ALA A 326 -14.85 29.00 -11.50
CA ALA A 326 -14.48 30.39 -11.26
C ALA A 326 -15.50 31.11 -10.34
N GLY A 327 -15.02 31.71 -9.26
CA GLY A 327 -15.83 32.39 -8.26
C GLY A 327 -16.56 31.46 -7.27
N GLU A 328 -16.41 30.15 -7.38
CA GLU A 328 -16.95 29.19 -6.40
C GLU A 328 -16.32 29.41 -5.02
N GLN A 329 -17.08 29.20 -3.95
CA GLN A 329 -16.62 29.40 -2.59
C GLN A 329 -15.64 28.28 -2.18
N MET A 330 -14.44 28.71 -1.77
CA MET A 330 -13.38 27.84 -1.26
C MET A 330 -13.26 27.98 0.25
N LEU A 331 -13.05 26.86 0.92
CA LEU A 331 -12.62 26.78 2.31
C LEU A 331 -11.09 26.70 2.32
N ASN A 332 -10.44 27.55 3.11
CA ASN A 332 -8.98 27.62 3.20
C ASN A 332 -8.53 27.12 4.57
N PHE A 333 -7.50 26.28 4.55
CA PHE A 333 -6.93 25.66 5.74
C PHE A 333 -5.40 25.79 5.70
N ILE A 334 -4.79 26.05 6.84
CA ILE A 334 -3.34 25.98 7.02
C ILE A 334 -3.05 24.64 7.68
N MET A 335 -2.38 23.74 6.96
CA MET A 335 -1.96 22.43 7.45
C MET A 335 -0.46 22.39 7.70
N PRO A 336 0.02 21.56 8.66
CA PRO A 336 1.45 21.43 8.90
C PRO A 336 2.21 20.95 7.66
N ARG A 337 3.37 21.51 7.41
CA ARG A 337 4.22 21.14 6.27
C ARG A 337 4.73 19.70 6.35
N TRP A 338 4.86 19.13 7.53
CA TRP A 338 5.25 17.72 7.73
C TRP A 338 4.15 16.71 7.43
N ARG A 339 2.87 17.15 7.25
CA ARG A 339 1.76 16.29 6.80
C ARG A 339 1.96 15.97 5.32
N PHE A 340 2.64 14.86 5.08
CA PHE A 340 2.99 14.37 3.74
C PHE A 340 1.76 13.90 2.95
N ASP A 341 0.72 13.49 3.64
CA ASP A 341 -0.52 12.91 3.15
C ASP A 341 -1.46 13.94 2.50
N ILE A 342 -1.41 15.20 2.86
CA ILE A 342 -2.30 16.23 2.30
C ILE A 342 -1.87 16.59 0.86
N LEU A 343 -2.45 15.92 -0.13
CA LEU A 343 -2.08 16.00 -1.56
C LEU A 343 -3.16 16.67 -2.40
N HIS A 344 -4.43 16.38 -2.09
CA HIS A 344 -5.58 16.77 -2.86
C HIS A 344 -6.65 17.44 -1.98
N PRO A 345 -7.59 18.22 -2.57
CA PRO A 345 -8.71 18.78 -1.81
C PRO A 345 -9.55 17.73 -1.05
N VAL A 346 -9.61 16.49 -1.53
CA VAL A 346 -10.34 15.41 -0.86
C VAL A 346 -9.72 15.01 0.45
N ASP A 347 -8.39 15.13 0.61
CA ASP A 347 -7.69 14.82 1.85
C ASP A 347 -8.14 15.79 2.97
N LEU A 348 -8.43 17.06 2.62
CA LEU A 348 -9.01 18.01 3.57
C LEU A 348 -10.45 17.64 3.97
N VAL A 349 -11.21 17.04 3.06
CA VAL A 349 -12.56 16.53 3.40
C VAL A 349 -12.44 15.40 4.41
N GLU A 350 -11.47 14.53 4.25
CA GLU A 350 -11.18 13.44 5.18
C GLU A 350 -10.75 14.00 6.55
N GLU A 351 -9.84 14.97 6.59
CA GLU A 351 -9.42 15.63 7.84
C GLU A 351 -10.58 16.27 8.58
N ILE A 352 -11.51 16.93 7.85
CA ILE A 352 -12.73 17.47 8.43
C ILE A 352 -13.61 16.36 9.00
N ALA A 353 -13.74 15.25 8.28
CA ALA A 353 -14.56 14.11 8.71
C ALA A 353 -13.99 13.46 9.98
N ILE A 354 -12.68 13.19 10.01
CA ILE A 354 -12.00 12.60 11.17
C ILE A 354 -12.09 13.56 12.37
N GLY A 355 -11.78 14.83 12.16
CA GLY A 355 -11.80 15.82 13.22
C GLY A 355 -13.19 16.12 13.76
N HIS A 356 -14.22 16.03 12.94
CA HIS A 356 -15.63 16.13 13.36
C HIS A 356 -16.08 14.89 14.14
N GLY A 357 -15.67 13.72 13.67
CA GLY A 357 -16.10 12.41 14.15
C GLY A 357 -17.07 11.75 13.18
N TYR A 358 -16.71 10.57 12.67
CA TYR A 358 -17.54 9.84 11.70
C TYR A 358 -18.93 9.47 12.24
N GLU A 359 -19.04 9.20 13.53
CA GLU A 359 -20.31 8.86 14.17
C GLU A 359 -21.30 10.03 14.18
N ASP A 360 -20.79 11.28 14.13
CA ASP A 360 -21.57 12.51 14.14
C ASP A 360 -21.91 13.03 12.74
N LEU A 361 -21.42 12.37 11.67
CA LEU A 361 -21.66 12.80 10.27
C LEU A 361 -23.09 12.54 9.78
N GLY A 362 -23.93 11.94 10.58
CA GLY A 362 -25.32 11.71 10.29
C GLY A 362 -25.64 10.23 10.05
N GLN A 363 -26.84 9.86 10.47
CA GLN A 363 -27.33 8.49 10.42
C GLN A 363 -28.46 8.32 9.39
N ASP A 364 -28.70 9.35 8.59
CA ASP A 364 -29.80 9.34 7.62
C ASP A 364 -29.47 8.48 6.41
N VAL A 365 -30.24 7.45 6.21
CA VAL A 365 -30.16 6.64 4.99
C VAL A 365 -30.71 7.43 3.81
N ALA A 366 -29.94 7.58 2.75
CA ALA A 366 -30.38 8.23 1.52
C ALA A 366 -31.61 7.54 0.96
N LYS A 367 -32.72 8.28 0.86
CA LYS A 367 -33.98 7.81 0.25
C LYS A 367 -33.87 8.01 -1.27
N ALA A 368 -33.13 7.17 -1.95
CA ALA A 368 -33.12 7.15 -3.41
C ALA A 368 -34.07 6.07 -3.93
N PRO A 369 -34.87 6.34 -4.95
CA PRO A 369 -35.63 5.29 -5.63
C PRO A 369 -34.64 4.38 -6.35
N LEU A 370 -34.41 3.20 -5.79
CA LEU A 370 -33.49 2.21 -6.38
C LEU A 370 -34.29 1.33 -7.35
N THR A 371 -34.00 1.45 -8.63
CA THR A 371 -34.44 0.47 -9.64
C THR A 371 -33.28 -0.47 -9.90
N ALA A 372 -33.38 -1.68 -9.38
CA ALA A 372 -32.38 -2.72 -9.65
C ALA A 372 -32.55 -3.23 -11.09
N ILE A 373 -31.54 -3.07 -11.91
CA ILE A 373 -31.44 -3.70 -13.23
C ILE A 373 -30.45 -4.87 -13.08
N PRO A 374 -30.93 -6.12 -13.10
CA PRO A 374 -30.02 -7.27 -13.01
C PRO A 374 -29.13 -7.35 -14.25
N ARG A 375 -27.89 -7.80 -14.06
CA ARG A 375 -27.01 -8.14 -15.18
C ARG A 375 -27.69 -9.21 -16.05
N SER A 376 -27.56 -9.11 -17.36
CA SER A 376 -28.18 -10.03 -18.33
C SER A 376 -27.80 -11.51 -18.10
N ASP A 377 -26.61 -11.78 -17.56
CA ASP A 377 -26.11 -13.12 -17.28
C ASP A 377 -26.54 -13.68 -15.90
N ASN A 378 -27.18 -12.87 -15.03
CA ASN A 378 -27.60 -13.35 -13.72
C ASN A 378 -28.65 -14.45 -13.79
N HIS A 379 -29.53 -14.43 -14.77
CA HIS A 379 -30.55 -15.48 -14.95
C HIS A 379 -29.92 -16.83 -15.22
N ILE A 380 -28.99 -16.92 -16.17
CA ILE A 380 -28.32 -18.20 -16.50
C ILE A 380 -27.48 -18.70 -15.33
N ARG A 381 -26.75 -17.80 -14.66
CA ARG A 381 -25.93 -18.14 -13.48
C ARG A 381 -26.78 -18.71 -12.34
N ARG A 382 -27.94 -18.13 -12.09
CA ARG A 382 -28.89 -18.61 -11.09
C ARG A 382 -29.43 -19.99 -11.45
N ARG A 383 -29.91 -20.17 -12.69
CA ARG A 383 -30.45 -21.46 -13.17
C ARG A 383 -29.40 -22.58 -13.15
N ILE A 384 -28.14 -22.29 -13.52
CA ILE A 384 -27.05 -23.27 -13.40
C ILE A 384 -26.88 -23.70 -11.94
N ARG A 385 -26.87 -22.76 -10.98
CA ARG A 385 -26.76 -23.09 -9.56
C ARG A 385 -27.93 -23.98 -9.08
N GLU A 386 -29.15 -23.56 -9.37
CA GLU A 386 -30.36 -24.32 -9.00
C GLU A 386 -30.34 -25.74 -9.56
N SER A 387 -29.96 -25.90 -10.83
CA SER A 387 -29.88 -27.21 -11.46
C SER A 387 -28.79 -28.09 -10.84
N LEU A 388 -27.56 -27.58 -10.68
CA LEU A 388 -26.47 -28.36 -10.10
C LEU A 388 -26.69 -28.73 -8.64
N GLN A 389 -27.27 -27.83 -7.84
CA GLN A 389 -27.67 -28.11 -6.47
C GLN A 389 -28.77 -29.19 -6.43
N GLY A 390 -29.76 -29.11 -7.33
CA GLY A 390 -30.80 -30.13 -7.49
C GLY A 390 -30.27 -31.50 -7.92
N LEU A 391 -29.13 -31.56 -8.60
CA LEU A 391 -28.41 -32.76 -8.99
C LEU A 391 -27.47 -33.32 -7.89
N GLY A 392 -27.45 -32.68 -6.70
CA GLY A 392 -26.70 -33.12 -5.53
C GLY A 392 -25.26 -32.62 -5.46
N PHE A 393 -24.92 -31.57 -6.18
CA PHE A 393 -23.60 -30.97 -6.09
C PHE A 393 -23.54 -29.83 -5.04
N MET A 394 -22.45 -29.77 -4.30
CA MET A 394 -22.14 -28.68 -3.39
C MET A 394 -21.41 -27.58 -4.14
N GLN A 395 -21.84 -26.33 -3.99
CA GLN A 395 -21.13 -25.18 -4.54
C GLN A 395 -19.88 -24.87 -3.73
N ILE A 396 -18.78 -24.67 -4.44
CA ILE A 396 -17.52 -24.22 -3.84
C ILE A 396 -17.01 -22.98 -4.58
N GLN A 397 -16.01 -22.34 -4.01
CA GLN A 397 -15.24 -21.30 -4.66
C GLN A 397 -13.76 -21.52 -4.37
N SER A 398 -12.99 -21.75 -5.40
CA SER A 398 -11.55 -21.94 -5.32
C SER A 398 -10.80 -20.66 -5.74
N LEU A 399 -9.49 -20.63 -5.48
CA LEU A 399 -8.65 -19.51 -5.88
C LEU A 399 -8.57 -19.39 -7.41
N THR A 400 -8.54 -18.16 -7.89
CA THR A 400 -8.26 -17.86 -9.31
C THR A 400 -6.78 -18.03 -9.65
N LEU A 401 -5.91 -18.02 -8.63
CA LEU A 401 -4.48 -18.31 -8.75
C LEU A 401 -4.22 -19.79 -8.91
N SER A 402 -3.30 -20.14 -9.81
CA SER A 402 -2.94 -21.52 -10.15
C SER A 402 -1.51 -21.57 -10.73
N ASN A 403 -1.13 -22.70 -11.29
CA ASN A 403 0.18 -22.93 -11.90
C ASN A 403 0.04 -23.76 -13.21
N ASP A 404 1.13 -23.81 -14.00
CA ASP A 404 1.16 -24.52 -15.29
C ASP A 404 0.91 -26.02 -15.12
N ARG A 405 1.49 -26.64 -14.08
CA ARG A 405 1.36 -28.07 -13.83
C ARG A 405 -0.10 -28.46 -13.66
N ASP A 406 -0.82 -27.76 -12.77
CA ASP A 406 -2.23 -28.10 -12.48
C ASP A 406 -3.14 -27.77 -13.65
N GLN A 407 -2.93 -26.61 -14.31
CA GLN A 407 -3.81 -26.16 -15.36
C GLN A 407 -3.67 -26.93 -16.68
N PHE A 408 -2.44 -27.32 -17.02
CA PHE A 408 -2.14 -27.83 -18.35
C PHE A 408 -1.53 -29.24 -18.32
N GLU A 409 -0.46 -29.47 -17.56
CA GLU A 409 0.28 -30.73 -17.60
C GLU A 409 -0.56 -31.88 -17.05
N LEU A 410 -1.07 -31.78 -15.81
CA LEU A 410 -1.87 -32.84 -15.19
C LEU A 410 -3.21 -33.04 -15.88
N MET A 411 -3.81 -31.96 -16.36
CA MET A 411 -5.10 -32.00 -17.04
C MET A 411 -4.99 -32.34 -18.53
N ARG A 412 -3.79 -32.44 -19.09
CA ARG A 412 -3.54 -32.67 -20.52
C ARG A 412 -4.26 -31.67 -21.42
N TRP A 413 -4.49 -30.46 -20.92
CA TRP A 413 -5.08 -29.38 -21.69
C TRP A 413 -4.03 -28.48 -22.29
N GLN A 414 -4.34 -27.98 -23.49
CA GLN A 414 -3.57 -26.91 -24.08
C GLN A 414 -3.99 -25.56 -23.49
N GLN A 415 -3.09 -24.58 -23.56
CA GLN A 415 -3.41 -23.21 -23.22
C GLN A 415 -4.50 -22.68 -24.16
N SER A 416 -5.52 -22.03 -23.60
CA SER A 416 -6.59 -21.38 -24.36
C SER A 416 -6.29 -19.90 -24.51
N GLY A 417 -5.60 -19.52 -25.59
CA GLY A 417 -5.11 -18.17 -25.78
C GLY A 417 -3.94 -17.80 -24.87
N LYS A 418 -3.69 -16.51 -24.68
CA LYS A 418 -2.59 -16.01 -23.84
C LYS A 418 -2.87 -16.25 -22.35
N VAL A 419 -1.87 -16.72 -21.63
CA VAL A 419 -1.90 -16.93 -20.18
C VAL A 419 -1.48 -15.66 -19.46
N THR A 420 -2.23 -15.25 -18.46
CA THR A 420 -1.85 -14.14 -17.55
C THR A 420 -0.99 -14.68 -16.41
N ARG A 421 0.27 -14.24 -16.36
CA ARG A 421 1.28 -14.68 -15.38
C ARG A 421 1.54 -13.62 -14.32
N ILE A 422 1.87 -14.05 -13.12
CA ILE A 422 2.26 -13.21 -11.98
C ILE A 422 3.77 -12.98 -12.08
N THR A 423 4.21 -11.73 -12.08
CA THR A 423 5.63 -11.38 -12.22
C THR A 423 6.45 -11.82 -11.00
N ASN A 424 5.91 -11.60 -9.79
CA ASN A 424 6.57 -11.94 -8.52
C ASN A 424 5.63 -12.81 -7.66
N PRO A 425 5.47 -14.11 -7.98
CA PRO A 425 4.57 -14.97 -7.24
C PRO A 425 5.13 -15.27 -5.84
N ILE A 426 4.25 -15.25 -4.83
CA ILE A 426 4.63 -15.58 -3.44
C ILE A 426 4.99 -17.06 -3.31
N THR A 427 4.31 -17.92 -4.07
CA THR A 427 4.54 -19.37 -4.10
C THR A 427 4.58 -19.90 -5.52
N ILE A 428 5.24 -21.04 -5.72
CA ILE A 428 5.26 -21.76 -7.02
C ILE A 428 3.88 -22.28 -7.43
N ASP A 429 2.95 -22.39 -6.49
CA ASP A 429 1.58 -22.83 -6.74
C ASP A 429 0.69 -21.72 -7.32
N HIS A 430 1.12 -20.48 -7.26
CA HIS A 430 0.34 -19.30 -7.64
C HIS A 430 1.05 -18.42 -8.69
N THR A 431 1.48 -19.04 -9.80
CA THR A 431 2.28 -18.38 -10.85
C THR A 431 1.48 -17.76 -11.98
N LEU A 432 0.19 -18.10 -12.09
CA LEU A 432 -0.70 -17.63 -13.16
C LEU A 432 -2.16 -17.53 -12.71
N LEU A 433 -2.97 -16.82 -13.51
CA LEU A 433 -4.42 -16.84 -13.38
C LEU A 433 -4.99 -18.01 -14.19
N ARG A 434 -5.86 -18.81 -13.55
CA ARG A 434 -6.43 -20.03 -14.12
C ARG A 434 -7.18 -19.81 -15.43
N GLN A 435 -7.06 -20.75 -16.37
CA GLN A 435 -7.85 -20.82 -17.60
C GLN A 435 -8.98 -21.83 -17.54
N TYR A 436 -8.93 -22.75 -16.56
CA TYR A 436 -9.91 -23.81 -16.33
C TYR A 436 -10.23 -23.92 -14.83
N ILE A 437 -11.46 -24.34 -14.52
CA ILE A 437 -11.93 -24.47 -13.13
C ILE A 437 -11.64 -25.90 -12.59
N LEU A 438 -11.76 -26.93 -13.42
CA LEU A 438 -11.59 -28.31 -12.99
C LEU A 438 -10.35 -28.61 -12.17
N PRO A 439 -9.15 -28.06 -12.47
CA PRO A 439 -7.96 -28.30 -11.63
C PRO A 439 -8.14 -27.90 -10.17
N GLY A 440 -8.83 -26.80 -9.90
CA GLY A 440 -9.17 -26.35 -8.55
C GLY A 440 -10.09 -27.33 -7.82
N LEU A 441 -11.06 -27.89 -8.55
CA LEU A 441 -11.97 -28.91 -7.99
C LEU A 441 -11.23 -30.22 -7.66
N PHE A 442 -10.25 -30.64 -8.48
CA PHE A 442 -9.39 -31.78 -8.19
C PHE A 442 -8.58 -31.57 -6.91
N ARG A 443 -7.97 -30.41 -6.73
CA ARG A 443 -7.24 -30.07 -5.51
C ARG A 443 -8.14 -30.10 -4.27
N LEU A 444 -9.36 -29.59 -4.41
CA LEU A 444 -10.35 -29.66 -3.33
C LEU A 444 -10.70 -31.10 -2.96
N LEU A 445 -11.03 -31.93 -3.94
CA LEU A 445 -11.33 -33.34 -3.67
C LEU A 445 -10.14 -34.10 -3.06
N ALA A 446 -8.92 -33.79 -3.49
CA ALA A 446 -7.69 -34.35 -2.95
C ALA A 446 -7.50 -34.00 -1.46
N SER A 447 -7.74 -32.78 -1.07
CA SER A 447 -7.67 -32.35 0.34
C SER A 447 -8.80 -32.94 1.19
N ASN A 448 -9.93 -33.31 0.57
CA ASN A 448 -11.11 -33.87 1.23
C ASN A 448 -11.26 -35.39 1.02
N ARG A 449 -10.21 -36.09 0.55
CA ARG A 449 -10.25 -37.55 0.24
C ARG A 449 -10.61 -38.48 1.41
N HIS A 450 -10.53 -37.93 2.64
CA HIS A 450 -10.88 -38.67 3.88
C HIS A 450 -12.38 -38.65 4.20
N HIS A 451 -13.17 -37.86 3.49
CA HIS A 451 -14.63 -37.85 3.64
C HIS A 451 -15.30 -38.95 2.86
N GLU A 452 -16.53 -39.29 3.26
CA GLU A 452 -17.35 -40.34 2.64
C GLU A 452 -17.76 -39.99 1.20
N LEU A 453 -17.99 -41.03 0.40
CA LEU A 453 -18.52 -40.91 -0.96
C LEU A 453 -20.04 -41.07 -0.95
N PRO A 454 -20.77 -40.46 -1.86
CA PRO A 454 -20.27 -39.64 -3.00
C PRO A 454 -19.89 -38.24 -2.61
N GLN A 455 -18.87 -37.67 -3.31
CA GLN A 455 -18.50 -36.27 -3.19
C GLN A 455 -18.75 -35.55 -4.52
N GLY A 456 -19.77 -34.70 -4.57
CA GLY A 456 -20.13 -33.91 -5.72
C GLY A 456 -19.88 -32.45 -5.46
N VAL A 457 -19.00 -31.81 -6.24
CA VAL A 457 -18.65 -30.37 -6.09
C VAL A 457 -18.75 -29.68 -7.44
N TYR A 458 -19.19 -28.43 -7.40
CA TYR A 458 -19.18 -27.55 -8.58
C TYR A 458 -18.72 -26.14 -8.24
N GLU A 459 -18.18 -25.48 -9.23
CA GLU A 459 -17.87 -24.05 -9.16
C GLU A 459 -18.39 -23.33 -10.40
N LEU A 460 -19.06 -22.20 -10.19
CA LEU A 460 -19.40 -21.24 -11.20
C LEU A 460 -18.53 -20.00 -10.92
N GLY A 461 -17.44 -19.86 -11.67
CA GLY A 461 -16.38 -18.92 -11.37
C GLY A 461 -15.74 -18.30 -12.61
N THR A 462 -14.87 -17.34 -12.35
CA THR A 462 -14.13 -16.63 -13.39
C THR A 462 -12.81 -17.33 -13.68
N VAL A 463 -12.45 -17.40 -14.96
CA VAL A 463 -11.13 -17.76 -15.47
C VAL A 463 -10.61 -16.61 -16.32
N VAL A 464 -9.31 -16.61 -16.65
CA VAL A 464 -8.69 -15.54 -17.44
C VAL A 464 -8.07 -16.12 -18.70
N ARG A 465 -8.54 -15.68 -19.86
CA ARG A 465 -8.05 -16.06 -21.19
C ARG A 465 -7.78 -14.81 -22.01
N ASP A 466 -6.66 -14.74 -22.71
CA ASP A 466 -6.25 -13.54 -23.47
C ASP A 466 -6.31 -12.25 -22.62
N HIS A 467 -5.92 -12.36 -21.33
CA HIS A 467 -5.98 -11.26 -20.34
C HIS A 467 -7.39 -10.71 -20.09
N LYS A 468 -8.44 -11.49 -20.38
CA LYS A 468 -9.85 -11.12 -20.16
C LYS A 468 -10.54 -12.13 -19.26
N ASN A 469 -11.41 -11.62 -18.40
CA ASN A 469 -12.25 -12.45 -17.56
C ASN A 469 -13.30 -13.17 -18.39
N CYS A 470 -13.43 -14.48 -18.19
CA CYS A 470 -14.43 -15.34 -18.78
C CYS A 470 -15.12 -16.16 -17.67
N ASP A 471 -16.42 -16.29 -17.72
CA ASP A 471 -17.17 -17.07 -16.73
C ASP A 471 -17.34 -18.51 -17.22
N ARG A 472 -17.01 -19.44 -16.34
CA ARG A 472 -17.15 -20.86 -16.59
C ARG A 472 -17.87 -21.55 -15.44
N VAL A 473 -18.47 -22.69 -15.73
CA VAL A 473 -18.98 -23.60 -14.71
C VAL A 473 -18.34 -24.97 -14.91
N ALA A 474 -17.86 -25.56 -13.83
CA ALA A 474 -17.34 -26.92 -13.84
C ALA A 474 -17.87 -27.69 -12.62
N PHE A 475 -17.95 -28.99 -12.78
CA PHE A 475 -18.26 -29.88 -11.67
C PHE A 475 -17.45 -31.19 -11.72
N LEU A 476 -17.21 -31.78 -10.57
CA LEU A 476 -16.67 -33.12 -10.39
C LEU A 476 -17.57 -33.94 -9.47
N MET A 477 -17.72 -35.24 -9.79
CA MET A 477 -18.37 -36.20 -8.94
C MET A 477 -17.46 -37.39 -8.73
N ALA A 478 -17.06 -37.62 -7.49
CA ALA A 478 -16.35 -38.81 -7.05
C ALA A 478 -17.37 -39.79 -6.43
N GLU A 479 -17.59 -40.97 -7.07
CA GLU A 479 -18.62 -41.93 -6.63
C GLU A 479 -18.27 -43.37 -7.02
N LYS A 480 -18.71 -44.32 -6.22
CA LYS A 480 -18.59 -45.73 -6.56
C LYS A 480 -19.54 -46.09 -7.71
N GLY A 481 -19.00 -46.69 -8.77
CA GLY A 481 -19.79 -47.08 -9.95
C GLY A 481 -20.15 -45.90 -10.87
N GLY A 482 -19.60 -44.69 -10.64
CA GLY A 482 -19.72 -43.58 -11.54
C GLY A 482 -18.96 -43.81 -12.85
N GLY A 483 -19.51 -43.35 -13.96
CA GLY A 483 -18.89 -43.47 -15.28
C GLY A 483 -19.57 -42.56 -16.28
N PHE A 484 -19.24 -42.72 -17.57
CA PHE A 484 -19.75 -41.88 -18.66
C PHE A 484 -21.28 -41.73 -18.70
N ALA A 485 -22.02 -42.83 -18.48
CA ALA A 485 -23.48 -42.81 -18.47
C ALA A 485 -24.05 -41.93 -17.35
N ALA A 486 -23.43 -41.94 -16.18
CA ALA A 486 -23.85 -41.13 -15.04
C ALA A 486 -23.63 -39.62 -15.30
N VAL A 487 -22.47 -39.22 -15.78
CA VAL A 487 -22.21 -37.82 -16.10
C VAL A 487 -23.07 -37.34 -17.28
N ARG A 488 -23.25 -38.19 -18.30
CA ARG A 488 -24.15 -37.86 -19.43
C ARG A 488 -25.58 -37.58 -18.94
N GLY A 489 -26.11 -38.40 -18.03
CA GLY A 489 -27.44 -38.19 -17.44
C GLY A 489 -27.54 -36.84 -16.70
N ARG A 490 -26.51 -36.46 -15.92
CA ARG A 490 -26.44 -35.18 -15.22
C ARG A 490 -26.38 -33.99 -16.21
N ILE A 491 -25.57 -34.10 -17.27
CA ILE A 491 -25.51 -33.08 -18.32
C ILE A 491 -26.86 -32.91 -19.02
N GLN A 492 -27.52 -34.03 -19.38
CA GLN A 492 -28.83 -33.97 -20.02
C GLN A 492 -29.90 -33.35 -19.09
N ALA A 493 -29.83 -33.62 -17.78
CA ALA A 493 -30.71 -32.98 -16.80
C ALA A 493 -30.44 -31.48 -16.70
N MET A 494 -29.19 -31.08 -16.54
CA MET A 494 -28.80 -29.66 -16.49
C MET A 494 -29.24 -28.93 -17.77
N LEU A 495 -28.98 -29.45 -18.94
CA LEU A 495 -29.36 -28.81 -20.21
C LEU A 495 -30.87 -28.63 -20.34
N ARG A 496 -31.64 -29.66 -19.93
CA ARG A 496 -33.10 -29.58 -19.88
C ARG A 496 -33.60 -28.53 -18.92
N ASP A 497 -33.02 -28.45 -17.70
CA ASP A 497 -33.37 -27.46 -16.71
C ASP A 497 -33.04 -26.04 -17.19
N LEU A 498 -31.96 -25.89 -17.99
CA LEU A 498 -31.60 -24.65 -18.64
C LEU A 498 -32.45 -24.31 -19.87
N GLY A 499 -33.36 -25.23 -20.30
CA GLY A 499 -34.27 -25.03 -21.43
C GLY A 499 -33.65 -25.30 -22.80
N ALA A 500 -32.51 -26.00 -22.87
CA ALA A 500 -31.93 -26.40 -24.15
C ALA A 500 -32.83 -27.49 -24.79
N LYS A 501 -33.40 -27.20 -25.97
CA LYS A 501 -34.25 -28.08 -26.73
C LYS A 501 -33.48 -28.84 -27.82
N ASP A 502 -32.61 -28.10 -28.52
CA ASP A 502 -31.84 -28.59 -29.66
C ASP A 502 -30.35 -28.57 -29.33
N TYR A 503 -29.88 -29.68 -28.74
CA TYR A 503 -28.45 -29.87 -28.48
C TYR A 503 -27.97 -31.21 -29.01
N THR A 504 -26.70 -31.27 -29.39
CA THR A 504 -26.04 -32.49 -29.80
C THR A 504 -24.88 -32.84 -28.84
N ILE A 505 -24.68 -34.15 -28.66
CA ILE A 505 -23.56 -34.68 -27.88
C ILE A 505 -22.70 -35.48 -28.86
N GLU A 506 -21.49 -35.02 -29.10
CA GLU A 506 -20.53 -35.62 -30.02
C GLU A 506 -19.30 -36.13 -29.27
N ALA A 507 -18.71 -37.22 -29.73
CA ALA A 507 -17.49 -37.75 -29.13
C ALA A 507 -16.36 -36.68 -29.20
N LEU A 508 -15.62 -36.54 -28.10
CA LEU A 508 -14.40 -35.75 -28.10
C LEU A 508 -13.27 -36.58 -28.72
N PRO A 509 -12.35 -35.96 -29.48
CA PRO A 509 -11.15 -36.66 -29.94
C PRO A 509 -10.34 -37.22 -28.77
N ASP A 510 -9.76 -38.39 -28.96
CA ASP A 510 -8.92 -39.02 -27.95
C ASP A 510 -7.67 -38.16 -27.67
N GLY A 511 -7.30 -38.05 -26.39
CA GLY A 511 -6.13 -37.29 -25.96
C GLY A 511 -6.39 -35.79 -25.69
N GLU A 512 -7.60 -35.32 -25.86
CA GLU A 512 -7.98 -33.94 -25.46
C GLU A 512 -8.47 -33.90 -24.02
N GLY A 513 -7.63 -33.37 -23.11
CA GLY A 513 -7.98 -33.11 -21.72
C GLY A 513 -7.88 -34.35 -20.77
N PRO A 514 -8.49 -34.26 -19.59
CA PRO A 514 -8.30 -35.25 -18.50
C PRO A 514 -9.15 -36.51 -18.68
N TRP A 515 -9.73 -36.72 -19.84
CA TRP A 515 -10.76 -37.72 -20.05
C TRP A 515 -10.23 -39.12 -20.39
N LEU A 516 -10.94 -40.15 -19.96
CA LEU A 516 -10.69 -41.51 -20.35
C LEU A 516 -11.04 -41.68 -21.84
N THR A 517 -10.15 -42.30 -22.61
CA THR A 517 -10.31 -42.57 -24.04
C THR A 517 -11.66 -43.25 -24.36
N GLY A 518 -12.40 -42.70 -25.31
CA GLY A 518 -13.71 -43.15 -25.70
C GLY A 518 -14.85 -42.92 -24.67
N ARG A 519 -14.56 -42.15 -23.62
CA ARG A 519 -15.50 -41.86 -22.54
C ARG A 519 -15.68 -40.35 -22.29
N SER A 520 -15.57 -39.56 -23.34
CA SER A 520 -15.75 -38.10 -23.30
C SER A 520 -16.56 -37.58 -24.49
N ALA A 521 -17.21 -36.44 -24.28
CA ALA A 521 -18.01 -35.79 -25.30
C ALA A 521 -18.00 -34.29 -25.17
N LYS A 522 -18.16 -33.59 -26.28
CA LYS A 522 -18.49 -32.17 -26.35
C LYS A 522 -20.00 -31.99 -26.49
N VAL A 523 -20.48 -30.84 -26.02
CA VAL A 523 -21.87 -30.40 -26.13
C VAL A 523 -21.96 -29.23 -27.06
N LEU A 524 -22.84 -29.33 -28.05
CA LEU A 524 -23.17 -28.23 -28.96
C LEU A 524 -24.65 -27.85 -28.77
N ILE A 525 -24.96 -26.57 -28.77
CA ILE A 525 -26.30 -26.02 -28.86
C ILE A 525 -26.36 -25.28 -30.20
N GLY A 526 -27.16 -25.81 -31.14
CA GLY A 526 -26.96 -25.44 -32.55
C GLY A 526 -25.53 -25.79 -33.00
N ASP A 527 -24.83 -24.83 -33.59
CA ASP A 527 -23.43 -24.97 -34.03
C ASP A 527 -22.42 -24.53 -32.96
N THR A 528 -22.88 -24.07 -31.78
CA THR A 528 -22.01 -23.50 -30.73
C THR A 528 -21.53 -24.59 -29.79
N TRP A 529 -20.21 -24.83 -29.73
CA TRP A 529 -19.60 -25.71 -28.72
C TRP A 529 -19.54 -24.99 -27.37
N VAL A 530 -20.41 -25.42 -26.44
CA VAL A 530 -20.61 -24.77 -25.14
C VAL A 530 -19.79 -25.41 -24.00
N GLY A 531 -19.33 -26.65 -24.14
CA GLY A 531 -18.54 -27.33 -23.10
C GLY A 531 -18.26 -28.77 -23.40
N CYS A 532 -17.58 -29.45 -22.48
CA CYS A 532 -17.24 -30.86 -22.55
C CYS A 532 -17.44 -31.56 -21.22
N PHE A 533 -17.60 -32.88 -21.27
CA PHE A 533 -17.75 -33.72 -20.10
C PHE A 533 -17.23 -35.14 -20.37
N GLY A 534 -16.96 -35.88 -19.32
CA GLY A 534 -16.53 -37.26 -19.45
C GLY A 534 -16.21 -37.94 -18.11
N GLU A 535 -15.79 -39.18 -18.25
CA GLU A 535 -15.15 -39.95 -17.19
C GLU A 535 -13.67 -39.56 -17.15
N ILE A 536 -13.14 -39.31 -15.97
CA ILE A 536 -11.74 -38.90 -15.79
C ILE A 536 -10.83 -40.11 -15.95
N ASP A 537 -9.73 -39.94 -16.69
CA ASP A 537 -8.70 -40.96 -16.81
C ASP A 537 -8.08 -41.26 -15.43
N PRO A 538 -8.01 -42.52 -14.98
CA PRO A 538 -7.39 -42.87 -13.70
C PRO A 538 -5.95 -42.39 -13.54
N SER A 539 -5.20 -42.26 -14.63
CA SER A 539 -3.83 -41.71 -14.55
C SER A 539 -3.82 -40.21 -14.19
N VAL A 540 -4.83 -39.44 -14.60
CA VAL A 540 -5.01 -38.04 -14.18
C VAL A 540 -5.45 -37.98 -12.73
N SER A 541 -6.48 -38.73 -12.33
CA SER A 541 -6.95 -38.73 -10.94
C SER A 541 -5.88 -39.18 -9.93
N ASN A 542 -5.02 -40.12 -10.32
CA ASN A 542 -3.91 -40.58 -9.48
C ASN A 542 -2.84 -39.50 -9.24
N GLU A 543 -2.59 -38.60 -10.19
CA GLU A 543 -1.69 -37.46 -10.00
C GLU A 543 -2.19 -36.48 -8.92
N PHE A 544 -3.51 -36.43 -8.71
CA PHE A 544 -4.16 -35.72 -7.61
C PHE A 544 -4.39 -36.61 -6.37
N GLU A 545 -3.79 -37.79 -6.31
CA GLU A 545 -3.95 -38.78 -5.22
C GLU A 545 -5.40 -39.28 -4.99
N LEU A 546 -6.23 -39.22 -6.02
CA LEU A 546 -7.63 -39.67 -5.98
C LEU A 546 -7.76 -41.07 -6.60
N LYS A 547 -8.17 -42.07 -5.79
CA LYS A 547 -8.21 -43.48 -6.16
C LYS A 547 -9.63 -44.00 -6.42
N VAL A 548 -10.57 -43.10 -6.69
CA VAL A 548 -11.98 -43.43 -6.92
C VAL A 548 -12.40 -43.01 -8.33
N PRO A 549 -13.39 -43.65 -8.95
CA PRO A 549 -13.92 -43.19 -10.22
C PRO A 549 -14.44 -41.75 -10.10
N ILE A 550 -14.00 -40.89 -11.02
CA ILE A 550 -14.42 -39.51 -11.07
C ILE A 550 -14.98 -39.20 -12.45
N ASN A 551 -16.03 -38.43 -12.48
CA ASN A 551 -16.58 -37.88 -13.70
C ASN A 551 -16.82 -36.36 -13.53
N GLY A 552 -16.81 -35.64 -14.63
CA GLY A 552 -16.94 -34.20 -14.56
C GLY A 552 -17.27 -33.52 -15.87
N ALA A 553 -17.39 -32.19 -15.79
CA ALA A 553 -17.68 -31.34 -16.93
C ALA A 553 -17.17 -29.94 -16.72
N GLU A 554 -16.92 -29.23 -17.82
CA GLU A 554 -16.64 -27.79 -17.81
C GLU A 554 -17.29 -27.10 -19.00
N PHE A 555 -18.04 -26.00 -18.76
CA PHE A 555 -18.79 -25.24 -19.75
C PHE A 555 -18.44 -23.77 -19.69
N ASP A 556 -18.56 -23.11 -20.84
CA ASP A 556 -18.48 -21.67 -20.98
C ASP A 556 -19.87 -21.05 -20.72
N VAL A 557 -19.98 -20.21 -19.68
CA VAL A 557 -21.26 -19.62 -19.26
C VAL A 557 -21.74 -18.56 -20.26
N THR A 558 -20.83 -17.84 -20.88
CA THR A 558 -21.16 -16.81 -21.88
C THR A 558 -21.74 -17.47 -23.13
N LEU A 559 -21.10 -18.55 -23.59
CA LEU A 559 -21.59 -19.32 -24.75
C LEU A 559 -22.93 -20.01 -24.43
N LEU A 560 -23.08 -20.57 -23.23
CA LEU A 560 -24.37 -21.12 -22.78
C LEU A 560 -25.47 -20.05 -22.80
N ASN A 561 -25.17 -18.85 -22.25
CA ASN A 561 -26.16 -17.76 -22.21
C ASN A 561 -26.58 -17.29 -23.60
N SER A 562 -25.64 -17.22 -24.55
CA SER A 562 -25.94 -16.80 -25.93
C SER A 562 -26.65 -17.86 -26.77
N ALA A 563 -26.46 -19.14 -26.47
CA ALA A 563 -27.03 -20.25 -27.21
C ALA A 563 -28.38 -20.76 -26.68
N LEU A 564 -28.73 -20.41 -25.45
CA LEU A 564 -29.98 -20.79 -24.83
C LEU A 564 -31.08 -19.73 -25.10
N PRO A 565 -32.37 -20.16 -25.16
CA PRO A 565 -33.46 -19.22 -25.29
C PRO A 565 -33.58 -18.33 -24.05
N ASP A 566 -33.99 -17.09 -24.27
CA ASP A 566 -34.31 -16.19 -23.16
C ASP A 566 -35.36 -16.86 -22.25
N PRO A 567 -35.19 -16.76 -20.92
CA PRO A 567 -36.18 -17.29 -20.00
C PRO A 567 -37.50 -16.53 -20.19
N VAL A 568 -38.58 -17.27 -20.41
CA VAL A 568 -39.95 -16.74 -20.53
C VAL A 568 -40.45 -16.27 -19.18
#